data_4cfd2cf3b58d09e7f3ddfcf243d64931
#
_entry.id   4cfd2cf3b58d09e7f3ddfcf243d64931
#
_cell.length_a   1.000
_cell.length_b   1.000
_cell.length_c   1.000
_cell.angle_alpha   90.00
_cell.angle_beta   90.00
_cell.angle_gamma   90.00
#
_symmetry.space_group_name_H-M   'P 1'
#
loop_
_entity.id
_entity.type
_entity.pdbx_description
1 polymer ?
#
loop_
_entity_poly.entity_id
_entity_poly.type
_entity_poly.pdbx_seq_one_letter_code
_entity_poly.pdbx_strand_id
1 'polypeptide(L)'
;MSSEYIILQDTPHVETQAWEAAVETPVRNLTLALAKPETAHPDSGFLTPNAVRNLTDQQVKVFAQFGFGNHNPFPDADYADAGAEFTQHYADLSMLSNLIFKFDAFTLDQIALSKENQILLSILPPAELSQEYIKAVNEKKITLLCLDLLQDDNGNSVTENIRKATLSEAGFQIALSNFVFPLADTLVHAPSIPYALQRAPELTQAVICHNGTLCHQPTAERLHLPWRDIISLCWDLN
;
A
#
# COMPACT_ATOMS: atom_id res chain seq x y z
N MET A 1 -13.52 -52.87 -36.65
CA MET A 1 -12.59 -52.43 -35.61
C MET A 1 -13.14 -51.15 -35.05
N SER A 2 -13.83 -51.25 -33.92
CA SER A 2 -14.54 -50.15 -33.30
C SER A 2 -13.58 -49.41 -32.37
N SER A 3 -13.47 -48.11 -32.52
CA SER A 3 -12.66 -47.24 -31.67
C SER A 3 -13.56 -46.76 -30.55
N GLU A 4 -13.29 -47.24 -29.31
CA GLU A 4 -13.96 -46.83 -28.11
C GLU A 4 -13.43 -45.42 -27.68
N TYR A 5 -14.36 -44.45 -27.64
CA TYR A 5 -14.13 -43.18 -27.01
C TYR A 5 -14.29 -43.34 -25.49
N ILE A 6 -13.22 -43.14 -24.74
CA ILE A 6 -13.26 -43.03 -23.29
C ILE A 6 -13.86 -41.68 -22.94
N ILE A 7 -15.06 -41.70 -22.42
CA ILE A 7 -15.72 -40.54 -21.79
C ILE A 7 -15.04 -40.34 -20.43
N LEU A 8 -14.27 -39.28 -20.31
CA LEU A 8 -13.78 -38.81 -19.00
C LEU A 8 -14.98 -38.26 -18.23
N GLN A 9 -15.39 -39.02 -17.23
CA GLN A 9 -16.43 -38.63 -16.27
C GLN A 9 -15.98 -37.42 -15.45
N ASP A 10 -16.93 -36.52 -15.32
CA ASP A 10 -17.10 -35.42 -14.38
C ASP A 10 -16.03 -35.26 -13.28
N THR A 11 -15.24 -34.21 -13.41
CA THR A 11 -14.66 -33.55 -12.26
C THR A 11 -15.79 -32.85 -11.51
N PRO A 12 -15.91 -33.01 -10.18
CA PRO A 12 -16.95 -32.33 -9.43
C PRO A 12 -16.73 -30.82 -9.54
N HIS A 13 -17.75 -30.12 -10.03
CA HIS A 13 -17.87 -28.68 -9.88
C HIS A 13 -17.77 -28.37 -8.38
N VAL A 14 -16.61 -27.87 -7.95
CA VAL A 14 -16.50 -27.21 -6.66
C VAL A 14 -17.39 -25.99 -6.74
N GLU A 15 -18.46 -26.01 -5.95
CA GLU A 15 -19.46 -24.95 -5.91
C GLU A 15 -18.79 -23.59 -5.65
N THR A 16 -18.74 -22.78 -6.68
CA THR A 16 -18.34 -21.35 -6.65
C THR A 16 -19.34 -20.48 -5.86
N GLN A 17 -20.35 -21.06 -5.24
CA GLN A 17 -21.41 -20.33 -4.53
C GLN A 17 -21.09 -19.97 -3.07
N ALA A 18 -20.10 -20.60 -2.44
CA ALA A 18 -19.80 -20.34 -1.03
C ALA A 18 -19.04 -19.03 -0.76
N TRP A 19 -18.41 -18.44 -1.76
CA TRP A 19 -17.66 -17.19 -1.60
C TRP A 19 -18.49 -15.93 -1.96
N GLU A 20 -19.51 -16.05 -2.82
CA GLU A 20 -20.39 -14.93 -3.15
C GLU A 20 -21.30 -14.51 -1.99
N ALA A 21 -21.63 -15.42 -1.08
CA ALA A 21 -22.47 -15.13 0.08
C ALA A 21 -21.74 -14.43 1.25
N ALA A 22 -20.41 -14.29 1.19
CA ALA A 22 -19.60 -13.64 2.23
C ALA A 22 -19.26 -12.16 1.93
N VAL A 23 -19.75 -11.57 0.83
CA VAL A 23 -19.39 -10.24 0.35
C VAL A 23 -20.58 -9.27 0.47
N GLU A 24 -21.26 -9.25 1.60
CA GLU A 24 -21.91 -8.04 2.10
C GLU A 24 -21.07 -7.41 3.22
N THR A 25 -19.78 -7.20 2.98
CA THR A 25 -19.02 -6.23 3.76
C THR A 25 -19.35 -4.85 3.22
N PRO A 26 -19.73 -3.89 4.09
CA PRO A 26 -20.00 -2.53 3.64
C PRO A 26 -18.79 -2.03 2.87
N VAL A 27 -19.04 -1.45 1.69
CA VAL A 27 -18.02 -0.74 0.92
C VAL A 27 -17.33 0.22 1.89
N ARG A 28 -16.12 -0.11 2.32
CA ARG A 28 -15.30 0.82 3.07
C ARG A 28 -15.00 1.95 2.07
N ASN A 29 -15.63 3.10 2.24
CA ASN A 29 -15.15 4.33 1.63
C ASN A 29 -13.80 4.61 2.26
N LEU A 30 -12.75 3.95 1.76
CA LEU A 30 -11.41 4.18 2.28
C LEU A 30 -11.01 5.60 1.93
N THR A 31 -10.49 6.28 2.93
CA THR A 31 -9.95 7.61 2.81
C THR A 31 -8.44 7.51 2.71
N LEU A 32 -7.87 8.21 1.74
CA LEU A 32 -6.43 8.24 1.50
C LEU A 32 -5.84 9.53 2.05
N ALA A 33 -4.66 9.45 2.61
CA ALA A 33 -3.92 10.61 3.05
C ALA A 33 -2.49 10.65 2.50
N LEU A 34 -2.02 11.86 2.22
CA LEU A 34 -0.66 12.18 1.79
C LEU A 34 0.05 12.88 2.93
N ALA A 35 0.91 12.17 3.65
CA ALA A 35 1.70 12.73 4.73
C ALA A 35 2.98 13.36 4.17
N LYS A 36 3.31 14.53 4.69
CA LYS A 36 4.54 15.24 4.33
C LYS A 36 5.76 14.45 4.81
N PRO A 37 6.85 14.36 4.03
CA PRO A 37 8.08 13.72 4.47
C PRO A 37 8.75 14.50 5.60
N GLU A 38 9.51 13.80 6.46
CA GLU A 38 10.30 14.42 7.52
C GLU A 38 11.54 15.15 6.94
N THR A 39 12.12 14.55 5.90
CA THR A 39 13.27 15.12 5.22
C THR A 39 12.83 15.77 3.92
N ALA A 40 13.37 16.99 3.66
CA ALA A 40 13.20 17.64 2.38
C ALA A 40 13.85 16.80 1.28
N HIS A 41 13.07 16.08 0.51
CA HIS A 41 13.55 15.31 -0.63
C HIS A 41 12.80 15.75 -1.89
N PRO A 42 13.49 16.12 -2.96
CA PRO A 42 12.85 16.62 -4.17
C PRO A 42 11.94 15.59 -4.86
N ASP A 43 12.17 14.32 -4.59
CA ASP A 43 11.38 13.20 -5.14
C ASP A 43 10.17 12.82 -4.26
N SER A 44 9.78 13.63 -3.28
CA SER A 44 8.93 13.22 -2.15
C SER A 44 7.44 13.03 -2.41
N GLY A 45 7.00 12.98 -3.68
CA GLY A 45 5.59 12.79 -4.02
C GLY A 45 5.29 11.40 -4.57
N PHE A 46 4.29 10.70 -4.00
CA PHE A 46 3.80 9.42 -4.52
C PHE A 46 2.76 9.57 -5.62
N LEU A 47 1.87 10.53 -5.46
CA LEU A 47 0.77 10.77 -6.39
C LEU A 47 0.86 12.19 -6.92
N THR A 48 0.69 12.35 -8.22
CA THR A 48 0.54 13.67 -8.83
C THR A 48 -0.84 14.24 -8.55
N PRO A 49 -1.05 15.57 -8.66
CA PRO A 49 -2.39 16.17 -8.58
C PRO A 49 -3.40 15.53 -9.53
N ASN A 50 -2.96 15.12 -10.72
CA ASN A 50 -3.83 14.42 -11.67
C ASN A 50 -4.29 13.05 -11.16
N ALA A 51 -3.41 12.28 -10.52
CA ALA A 51 -3.78 11.02 -9.88
C ALA A 51 -4.74 11.24 -8.71
N VAL A 52 -4.52 12.29 -7.91
CA VAL A 52 -5.45 12.70 -6.83
C VAL A 52 -6.82 13.07 -7.41
N ARG A 53 -6.87 13.86 -8.49
CA ARG A 53 -8.13 14.19 -9.17
C ARG A 53 -8.88 12.95 -9.62
N ASN A 54 -8.20 11.97 -10.20
CA ASN A 54 -8.83 10.71 -10.60
C ASN A 54 -9.46 9.95 -9.42
N LEU A 55 -8.84 10.00 -8.24
CA LEU A 55 -9.42 9.41 -7.02
C LEU A 55 -10.62 10.21 -6.51
N THR A 56 -10.51 11.53 -6.48
CA THR A 56 -11.61 12.41 -6.00
C THR A 56 -12.81 12.37 -6.93
N ASP A 57 -12.62 12.25 -8.24
CA ASP A 57 -13.69 12.05 -9.23
C ASP A 57 -14.43 10.72 -9.01
N GLN A 58 -13.75 9.71 -8.46
CA GLN A 58 -14.33 8.44 -8.01
C GLN A 58 -14.92 8.50 -6.58
N GLN A 59 -15.07 9.72 -6.02
CA GLN A 59 -15.59 9.96 -4.66
C GLN A 59 -14.69 9.44 -3.53
N VAL A 60 -13.43 9.14 -3.79
CA VAL A 60 -12.44 8.86 -2.74
C VAL A 60 -12.07 10.17 -2.06
N LYS A 61 -12.21 10.25 -0.74
CA LYS A 61 -11.72 11.41 0.02
C LYS A 61 -10.22 11.33 0.14
N VAL A 62 -9.55 12.38 -0.33
CA VAL A 62 -8.10 12.51 -0.23
C VAL A 62 -7.76 13.65 0.71
N PHE A 63 -6.94 13.37 1.72
CA PHE A 63 -6.39 14.35 2.63
C PHE A 63 -4.92 14.57 2.34
N ALA A 64 -4.40 15.77 2.60
CA ALA A 64 -2.98 16.05 2.51
C ALA A 64 -2.52 16.87 3.73
N GLN A 65 -1.29 16.67 4.15
CA GLN A 65 -0.68 17.47 5.20
C GLN A 65 -0.13 18.76 4.60
N PHE A 66 -0.40 19.91 5.24
CA PHE A 66 0.17 21.19 4.79
C PHE A 66 1.69 21.11 4.67
N GLY A 67 2.21 21.60 3.54
CA GLY A 67 3.61 21.50 3.17
C GLY A 67 4.01 20.20 2.52
N PHE A 68 3.06 19.33 2.17
CA PHE A 68 3.31 18.12 1.38
C PHE A 68 3.98 18.48 0.04
N GLY A 69 3.51 19.55 -0.61
CA GLY A 69 4.05 20.02 -1.89
C GLY A 69 5.32 20.89 -1.79
N ASN A 70 5.82 21.23 -0.59
CA ASN A 70 6.91 22.21 -0.43
C ASN A 70 8.24 21.81 -1.10
N HIS A 71 8.49 20.50 -1.23
CA HIS A 71 9.71 19.95 -1.85
C HIS A 71 9.37 19.06 -3.06
N ASN A 72 8.22 19.28 -3.63
CA ASN A 72 7.59 18.49 -4.65
C ASN A 72 7.45 19.37 -5.90
N PRO A 73 7.59 18.87 -7.13
CA PRO A 73 7.33 19.62 -8.35
C PRO A 73 5.93 20.25 -8.44
N PHE A 74 5.00 19.76 -7.65
CA PHE A 74 3.62 20.24 -7.58
C PHE A 74 3.36 20.85 -6.18
N PRO A 75 3.01 22.14 -6.08
CA PRO A 75 2.72 22.80 -4.81
C PRO A 75 1.38 22.32 -4.20
N ASP A 76 1.18 22.57 -2.90
CA ASP A 76 -0.06 22.23 -2.17
C ASP A 76 -1.34 22.73 -2.90
N ALA A 77 -1.26 23.89 -3.57
CA ALA A 77 -2.37 24.45 -4.31
C ALA A 77 -2.87 23.53 -5.44
N ASP A 78 -1.96 22.85 -6.16
CA ASP A 78 -2.34 21.94 -7.24
C ASP A 78 -3.09 20.72 -6.71
N TYR A 79 -2.74 20.24 -5.51
CA TYR A 79 -3.45 19.15 -4.83
C TYR A 79 -4.82 19.61 -4.29
N ALA A 80 -4.92 20.84 -3.77
CA ALA A 80 -6.20 21.42 -3.38
C ALA A 80 -7.15 21.57 -4.58
N ASP A 81 -6.63 22.05 -5.72
CA ASP A 81 -7.38 22.14 -6.98
C ASP A 81 -7.79 20.77 -7.54
N ALA A 82 -7.05 19.72 -7.17
CA ALA A 82 -7.39 18.33 -7.47
C ALA A 82 -8.42 17.73 -6.51
N GLY A 83 -8.87 18.47 -5.50
CA GLY A 83 -9.90 18.06 -4.54
C GLY A 83 -9.36 17.46 -3.24
N ALA A 84 -8.05 17.58 -2.95
CA ALA A 84 -7.52 17.19 -1.66
C ALA A 84 -7.88 18.18 -0.55
N GLU A 85 -8.27 17.69 0.61
CA GLU A 85 -8.50 18.48 1.82
C GLU A 85 -7.22 18.50 2.68
N PHE A 86 -6.87 19.68 3.23
CA PHE A 86 -5.59 19.83 3.95
C PHE A 86 -5.76 19.87 5.47
N THR A 87 -4.82 19.19 6.17
CA THR A 87 -4.69 19.21 7.63
C THR A 87 -3.33 19.75 8.06
N GLN A 88 -3.23 20.34 9.26
CA GLN A 88 -1.96 20.85 9.79
C GLN A 88 -1.10 19.76 10.38
N HIS A 89 -1.70 18.81 11.11
CA HIS A 89 -1.00 17.84 11.92
C HIS A 89 -1.20 16.42 11.42
N TYR A 90 -0.17 15.60 11.55
CA TYR A 90 -0.24 14.17 11.24
C TYR A 90 -1.33 13.43 12.04
N ALA A 91 -1.56 13.84 13.29
CA ALA A 91 -2.61 13.26 14.13
C ALA A 91 -4.01 13.39 13.50
N ASP A 92 -4.34 14.58 12.96
CA ASP A 92 -5.61 14.81 12.28
C ASP A 92 -5.70 13.99 10.99
N LEU A 93 -4.59 13.97 10.23
CA LEU A 93 -4.48 13.16 9.01
C LEU A 93 -4.74 11.68 9.30
N SER A 94 -4.13 11.14 10.35
CA SER A 94 -4.33 9.76 10.78
C SER A 94 -5.77 9.48 11.20
N MET A 95 -6.40 10.40 11.93
CA MET A 95 -7.79 10.24 12.36
C MET A 95 -8.78 10.22 11.18
N LEU A 96 -8.53 11.00 10.14
CA LEU A 96 -9.42 11.18 9.00
C LEU A 96 -9.24 10.07 7.93
N SER A 97 -8.10 9.38 7.89
CA SER A 97 -7.78 8.45 6.81
C SER A 97 -7.65 6.99 7.27
N ASN A 98 -7.81 6.07 6.33
CA ASN A 98 -7.57 4.64 6.54
C ASN A 98 -6.24 4.19 5.93
N LEU A 99 -5.83 4.85 4.85
CA LEU A 99 -4.59 4.60 4.12
C LEU A 99 -3.77 5.89 4.12
N ILE A 100 -2.52 5.81 4.56
CA ILE A 100 -1.60 6.96 4.57
C ILE A 100 -0.39 6.63 3.71
N PHE A 101 -0.09 7.52 2.78
CA PHE A 101 1.13 7.52 1.99
C PHE A 101 2.12 8.51 2.55
N LYS A 102 3.37 8.07 2.73
CA LYS A 102 4.50 8.92 3.12
C LYS A 102 5.74 8.47 2.37
N PHE A 103 6.49 9.42 1.80
CA PHE A 103 7.65 9.10 0.97
C PHE A 103 8.78 8.43 1.76
N ASP A 104 9.04 8.87 2.97
CA ASP A 104 10.04 8.29 3.88
C ASP A 104 9.39 7.42 4.97
N ALA A 105 10.19 6.77 5.81
CA ALA A 105 9.69 5.95 6.91
C ALA A 105 8.81 6.76 7.87
N PHE A 106 7.77 6.14 8.38
CA PHE A 106 7.00 6.70 9.49
C PHE A 106 7.85 6.71 10.76
N THR A 107 7.81 7.80 11.51
CA THR A 107 8.47 7.84 12.82
C THR A 107 7.71 7.01 13.86
N LEU A 108 8.36 6.63 14.96
CA LEU A 108 7.69 5.95 16.08
C LEU A 108 6.52 6.77 16.64
N ASP A 109 6.67 8.10 16.70
CA ASP A 109 5.59 9.00 17.12
C ASP A 109 4.40 8.97 16.14
N GLN A 110 4.66 8.93 14.85
CA GLN A 110 3.61 8.80 13.84
C GLN A 110 2.92 7.44 13.92
N ILE A 111 3.66 6.35 14.15
CA ILE A 111 3.08 5.03 14.39
C ILE A 111 2.22 5.05 15.66
N ALA A 112 2.68 5.69 16.73
CA ALA A 112 1.91 5.83 17.98
C ALA A 112 0.61 6.62 17.77
N LEU A 113 0.61 7.63 16.90
CA LEU A 113 -0.57 8.44 16.53
C LEU A 113 -1.47 7.73 15.52
N SER A 114 -1.00 6.70 14.84
CA SER A 114 -1.78 5.95 13.87
C SER A 114 -2.90 5.15 14.52
N LYS A 115 -4.02 4.98 13.80
CA LYS A 115 -5.14 4.15 14.26
C LYS A 115 -4.79 2.67 14.23
N GLU A 116 -5.46 1.88 15.06
CA GLU A 116 -5.42 0.42 14.94
C GLU A 116 -5.94 0.00 13.55
N ASN A 117 -5.28 -0.98 12.96
CA ASN A 117 -5.59 -1.52 11.62
C ASN A 117 -5.41 -0.50 10.46
N GLN A 118 -4.69 0.60 10.66
CA GLN A 118 -4.40 1.55 9.60
C GLN A 118 -3.45 0.94 8.57
N ILE A 119 -3.57 1.36 7.31
CA ILE A 119 -2.66 0.97 6.24
C ILE A 119 -1.66 2.11 6.05
N LEU A 120 -0.38 1.81 6.20
CA LEU A 120 0.72 2.73 5.97
C LEU A 120 1.54 2.25 4.78
N LEU A 121 1.75 3.13 3.81
CA LEU A 121 2.55 2.84 2.62
C LEU A 121 3.68 3.85 2.51
N SER A 122 4.91 3.36 2.35
CA SER A 122 6.11 4.21 2.25
C SER A 122 7.17 3.63 1.31
N ILE A 123 8.13 4.46 0.96
CA ILE A 123 9.44 4.03 0.46
C ILE A 123 10.37 4.04 1.67
N LEU A 124 10.84 2.88 2.07
CA LEU A 124 11.75 2.76 3.22
C LEU A 124 12.68 1.58 3.00
N PRO A 125 13.97 1.70 3.33
CA PRO A 125 14.89 0.58 3.29
C PRO A 125 14.53 -0.42 4.40
N PRO A 126 14.11 -1.67 4.11
CA PRO A 126 13.79 -2.64 5.14
C PRO A 126 14.97 -2.95 6.07
N ALA A 127 16.21 -2.71 5.61
CA ALA A 127 17.42 -2.86 6.39
C ALA A 127 17.51 -1.92 7.61
N GLU A 128 16.82 -0.78 7.57
CA GLU A 128 16.81 0.23 8.63
C GLU A 128 15.74 -0.04 9.71
N LEU A 129 14.82 -0.98 9.46
CA LEU A 129 13.78 -1.32 10.44
C LEU A 129 14.39 -1.95 11.69
N SER A 130 14.05 -1.42 12.86
CA SER A 130 14.45 -1.96 14.17
C SER A 130 13.40 -2.90 14.75
N GLN A 131 13.78 -3.68 15.77
CA GLN A 131 12.82 -4.49 16.53
C GLN A 131 11.73 -3.63 17.19
N GLU A 132 12.11 -2.46 17.72
CA GLU A 132 11.19 -1.51 18.33
C GLU A 132 10.15 -1.00 17.32
N TYR A 133 10.59 -0.69 16.09
CA TYR A 133 9.71 -0.26 15.01
C TYR A 133 8.69 -1.34 14.65
N ILE A 134 9.15 -2.58 14.44
CA ILE A 134 8.27 -3.71 14.12
C ILE A 134 7.28 -3.98 15.27
N LYS A 135 7.74 -3.90 16.52
CA LYS A 135 6.87 -4.04 17.70
C LYS A 135 5.78 -2.98 17.72
N ALA A 136 6.12 -1.71 17.53
CA ALA A 136 5.15 -0.61 17.51
C ALA A 136 4.10 -0.77 16.40
N VAL A 137 4.52 -1.16 15.20
CA VAL A 137 3.63 -1.44 14.07
C VAL A 137 2.69 -2.61 14.38
N ASN A 138 3.21 -3.70 14.96
CA ASN A 138 2.43 -4.89 15.28
C ASN A 138 1.44 -4.66 16.44
N GLU A 139 1.81 -3.90 17.46
CA GLU A 139 0.91 -3.56 18.59
C GLU A 139 -0.33 -2.81 18.10
N LYS A 140 -0.20 -2.00 17.08
CA LYS A 140 -1.31 -1.27 16.43
C LYS A 140 -2.02 -2.09 15.34
N LYS A 141 -1.59 -3.32 15.07
CA LYS A 141 -2.09 -4.17 13.98
C LYS A 141 -2.04 -3.47 12.60
N ILE A 142 -1.13 -2.52 12.44
CA ILE A 142 -0.95 -1.75 11.21
C ILE A 142 -0.57 -2.70 10.07
N THR A 143 -1.12 -2.45 8.88
CA THR A 143 -0.58 -3.01 7.64
C THR A 143 0.48 -2.05 7.10
N LEU A 144 1.74 -2.45 7.19
CA LEU A 144 2.86 -1.67 6.67
C LEU A 144 3.28 -2.22 5.30
N LEU A 145 3.21 -1.36 4.29
CA LEU A 145 3.61 -1.65 2.92
C LEU A 145 4.85 -0.84 2.54
N CYS A 146 5.83 -1.50 1.93
CA CYS A 146 7.07 -0.89 1.46
C CYS A 146 7.20 -1.03 -0.06
N LEU A 147 7.17 0.08 -0.80
CA LEU A 147 7.28 0.06 -2.25
C LEU A 147 8.67 -0.34 -2.75
N ASP A 148 9.73 -0.15 -1.96
CA ASP A 148 11.08 -0.57 -2.34
C ASP A 148 11.25 -2.09 -2.46
N LEU A 149 10.34 -2.86 -1.89
CA LEU A 149 10.32 -4.31 -2.01
C LEU A 149 9.70 -4.80 -3.32
N LEU A 150 8.99 -3.94 -4.05
CA LEU A 150 8.41 -4.31 -5.33
C LEU A 150 9.50 -4.51 -6.38
N GLN A 151 9.49 -5.67 -7.01
CA GLN A 151 10.48 -6.08 -8.00
C GLN A 151 9.80 -6.30 -9.35
N ASP A 152 10.54 -6.01 -10.40
CA ASP A 152 10.20 -6.41 -11.78
C ASP A 152 10.47 -7.91 -12.01
N ASP A 153 10.11 -8.41 -13.18
CA ASP A 153 10.30 -9.82 -13.58
C ASP A 153 11.77 -10.29 -13.54
N ASN A 154 12.72 -9.35 -13.48
CA ASN A 154 14.15 -9.63 -13.39
C ASN A 154 14.69 -9.53 -11.95
N GLY A 155 13.83 -9.24 -10.97
CA GLY A 155 14.20 -9.09 -9.57
C GLY A 155 14.82 -7.74 -9.20
N ASN A 156 14.70 -6.72 -10.08
CA ASN A 156 15.19 -5.38 -9.78
C ASN A 156 14.10 -4.54 -9.11
N SER A 157 14.49 -3.67 -8.17
CA SER A 157 13.55 -2.74 -7.54
C SER A 157 12.88 -1.83 -8.58
N VAL A 158 11.55 -1.80 -8.58
CA VAL A 158 10.76 -0.96 -9.50
C VAL A 158 11.01 0.52 -9.24
N THR A 159 11.07 0.94 -7.96
CA THR A 159 11.33 2.34 -7.58
C THR A 159 12.70 2.81 -8.04
N GLU A 160 13.73 1.97 -7.91
CA GLU A 160 15.08 2.26 -8.38
C GLU A 160 15.15 2.32 -9.91
N ASN A 161 14.46 1.42 -10.61
CA ASN A 161 14.38 1.44 -12.08
C ASN A 161 13.71 2.72 -12.59
N ILE A 162 12.62 3.16 -11.96
CA ILE A 162 11.96 4.42 -12.29
C ILE A 162 12.94 5.58 -12.09
N ARG A 163 13.68 5.61 -10.97
CA ARG A 163 14.65 6.67 -10.69
C ARG A 163 15.77 6.71 -11.72
N LYS A 164 16.30 5.56 -12.14
CA LYS A 164 17.35 5.48 -13.17
C LYS A 164 16.84 5.88 -14.57
N ALA A 165 15.57 5.64 -14.87
CA ALA A 165 14.99 5.94 -16.17
C ALA A 165 14.57 7.40 -16.34
N THR A 166 14.53 8.19 -15.27
CA THR A 166 14.03 9.56 -15.28
C THR A 166 15.17 10.57 -15.09
N LEU A 167 15.11 11.67 -15.88
CA LEU A 167 16.16 12.70 -15.92
C LEU A 167 15.82 13.94 -15.08
N SER A 168 14.63 14.00 -14.48
CA SER A 168 14.16 15.12 -13.67
C SER A 168 13.26 14.67 -12.53
N GLU A 169 13.21 15.48 -11.48
CA GLU A 169 12.33 15.27 -10.31
C GLU A 169 10.87 15.14 -10.72
N ALA A 170 10.37 16.03 -11.56
CA ALA A 170 9.01 15.96 -12.07
C ALA A 170 8.77 14.68 -12.89
N GLY A 171 9.73 14.27 -13.70
CA GLY A 171 9.68 13.02 -14.45
C GLY A 171 9.62 11.80 -13.53
N PHE A 172 10.44 11.78 -12.49
CA PHE A 172 10.42 10.72 -11.50
C PHE A 172 9.06 10.62 -10.79
N GLN A 173 8.52 11.74 -10.31
CA GLN A 173 7.24 11.76 -9.63
C GLN A 173 6.08 11.33 -10.55
N ILE A 174 6.06 11.77 -11.80
CA ILE A 174 5.03 11.33 -12.76
C ILE A 174 5.13 9.83 -12.99
N ALA A 175 6.34 9.30 -13.21
CA ALA A 175 6.53 7.87 -13.45
C ALA A 175 6.19 7.03 -12.21
N LEU A 176 6.60 7.49 -11.02
CA LEU A 176 6.26 6.85 -9.75
C LEU A 176 4.74 6.89 -9.50
N SER A 177 4.10 8.04 -9.74
CA SER A 177 2.65 8.18 -9.62
C SER A 177 1.88 7.24 -10.56
N ASN A 178 2.33 7.10 -11.79
CA ASN A 178 1.72 6.17 -12.74
C ASN A 178 1.84 4.70 -12.29
N PHE A 179 2.91 4.37 -11.60
CA PHE A 179 3.11 3.04 -11.01
C PHE A 179 2.29 2.85 -9.74
N VAL A 180 2.28 3.84 -8.84
CA VAL A 180 1.61 3.75 -7.53
C VAL A 180 0.09 3.89 -7.64
N PHE A 181 -0.41 4.67 -8.61
CA PHE A 181 -1.85 4.95 -8.72
C PHE A 181 -2.72 3.69 -8.83
N PRO A 182 -2.43 2.68 -9.66
CA PRO A 182 -3.22 1.44 -9.71
C PRO A 182 -3.24 0.69 -8.38
N LEU A 183 -2.12 0.72 -7.64
CA LEU A 183 -2.02 0.09 -6.31
C LEU A 183 -2.86 0.86 -5.28
N ALA A 184 -2.79 2.19 -5.31
CA ALA A 184 -3.60 3.07 -4.48
C ALA A 184 -5.10 2.87 -4.75
N ASP A 185 -5.49 2.87 -6.01
CA ASP A 185 -6.86 2.64 -6.47
C ASP A 185 -7.38 1.28 -5.98
N THR A 186 -6.57 0.22 -6.13
CA THR A 186 -6.90 -1.10 -5.60
C THR A 186 -7.06 -1.09 -4.07
N LEU A 187 -6.14 -0.46 -3.34
CA LEU A 187 -6.17 -0.41 -1.88
C LEU A 187 -7.37 0.37 -1.34
N VAL A 188 -7.75 1.50 -1.96
CA VAL A 188 -8.87 2.34 -1.48
C VAL A 188 -10.23 1.71 -1.77
N HIS A 189 -10.34 0.92 -2.82
CA HIS A 189 -11.61 0.26 -3.20
C HIS A 189 -11.73 -1.17 -2.66
N ALA A 190 -10.65 -1.75 -2.12
CA ALA A 190 -10.70 -3.10 -1.58
C ALA A 190 -11.44 -3.16 -0.23
N PRO A 191 -12.35 -4.10 -0.02
CA PRO A 191 -13.03 -4.29 1.27
C PRO A 191 -12.07 -4.79 2.36
N SER A 192 -10.94 -5.39 1.99
CA SER A 192 -9.94 -5.93 2.91
C SER A 192 -8.56 -6.04 2.24
N ILE A 193 -7.51 -6.20 3.06
CA ILE A 193 -6.14 -6.45 2.54
C ILE A 193 -6.08 -7.75 1.73
N PRO A 194 -6.61 -8.91 2.18
CA PRO A 194 -6.63 -10.11 1.35
C PRO A 194 -7.23 -9.89 -0.04
N TYR A 195 -8.34 -9.14 -0.12
CA TYR A 195 -8.95 -8.81 -1.40
C TYR A 195 -8.03 -7.93 -2.27
N ALA A 196 -7.38 -6.91 -1.69
CA ALA A 196 -6.42 -6.07 -2.42
C ALA A 196 -5.26 -6.92 -2.98
N LEU A 197 -4.72 -7.86 -2.19
CA LEU A 197 -3.65 -8.75 -2.61
C LEU A 197 -4.06 -9.73 -3.73
N GLN A 198 -5.34 -10.10 -3.80
CA GLN A 198 -5.86 -10.89 -4.94
C GLN A 198 -5.96 -10.07 -6.22
N ARG A 199 -6.30 -8.79 -6.11
CA ARG A 199 -6.47 -7.88 -7.24
C ARG A 199 -5.16 -7.32 -7.77
N ALA A 200 -4.19 -7.12 -6.88
CA ALA A 200 -2.84 -6.66 -7.17
C ALA A 200 -1.82 -7.58 -6.44
N PRO A 201 -1.53 -8.78 -7.00
CA PRO A 201 -0.68 -9.78 -6.36
C PRO A 201 0.73 -9.27 -6.05
N GLU A 202 1.25 -8.31 -6.82
CA GLU A 202 2.52 -7.65 -6.58
C GLU A 202 2.59 -6.99 -5.19
N LEU A 203 1.47 -6.53 -4.64
CA LEU A 203 1.42 -5.97 -3.28
C LEU A 203 1.86 -6.98 -2.20
N THR A 204 1.80 -8.28 -2.46
CA THR A 204 2.29 -9.30 -1.50
C THR A 204 3.76 -9.11 -1.16
N GLN A 205 4.57 -8.70 -2.14
CA GLN A 205 5.99 -8.42 -1.96
C GLN A 205 6.22 -7.19 -1.06
N ALA A 206 5.32 -6.22 -1.10
CA ALA A 206 5.43 -4.98 -0.35
C ALA A 206 5.10 -5.12 1.14
N VAL A 207 4.44 -6.20 1.57
CA VAL A 207 3.95 -6.35 2.95
C VAL A 207 5.09 -6.62 3.92
N ILE A 208 5.38 -5.67 4.80
CA ILE A 208 6.31 -5.85 5.94
C ILE A 208 5.56 -6.45 7.14
N CYS A 209 4.45 -5.85 7.53
CA CYS A 209 3.61 -6.29 8.64
C CYS A 209 2.14 -6.26 8.26
N HIS A 210 1.36 -7.17 8.80
CA HIS A 210 -0.09 -7.18 8.70
C HIS A 210 -0.73 -7.78 9.95
N ASN A 211 -1.77 -7.11 10.47
CA ASN A 211 -2.60 -7.58 11.59
C ASN A 211 -1.77 -8.09 12.79
N GLY A 212 -0.75 -7.32 13.19
CA GLY A 212 0.09 -7.65 14.34
C GLY A 212 1.17 -8.71 14.09
N THR A 213 1.40 -9.08 12.84
CA THR A 213 2.37 -10.11 12.45
C THR A 213 3.39 -9.55 11.47
N LEU A 214 4.67 -9.84 11.68
CA LEU A 214 5.74 -9.58 10.72
C LEU A 214 5.63 -10.58 9.57
N CYS A 215 5.58 -10.10 8.33
CA CYS A 215 5.37 -10.93 7.13
C CYS A 215 6.61 -11.01 6.24
N HIS A 216 7.53 -10.05 6.34
CA HIS A 216 8.73 -9.99 5.51
C HIS A 216 9.87 -10.83 6.11
N GLN A 217 10.10 -12.01 5.52
CA GLN A 217 11.09 -12.99 6.00
C GLN A 217 12.51 -12.40 6.17
N PRO A 218 13.10 -11.67 5.20
CA PRO A 218 14.46 -11.15 5.37
C PRO A 218 14.60 -10.19 6.56
N THR A 219 13.57 -9.37 6.84
CA THR A 219 13.55 -8.50 8.04
C THR A 219 13.48 -9.33 9.32
N ALA A 220 12.66 -10.38 9.33
CA ALA A 220 12.50 -11.27 10.48
C ALA A 220 13.79 -12.01 10.82
N GLU A 221 14.46 -12.56 9.82
CA GLU A 221 15.76 -13.25 9.98
C GLU A 221 16.83 -12.30 10.53
N ARG A 222 16.94 -11.10 9.95
CA ARG A 222 17.91 -10.08 10.40
C ARG A 222 17.65 -9.63 11.85
N LEU A 223 16.38 -9.52 12.23
CA LEU A 223 15.98 -9.06 13.57
C LEU A 223 15.79 -10.20 14.58
N HIS A 224 15.91 -11.45 14.16
CA HIS A 224 15.61 -12.64 14.97
C HIS A 224 14.20 -12.61 15.57
N LEU A 225 13.20 -12.23 14.76
CA LEU A 225 11.80 -12.15 15.13
C LEU A 225 10.98 -13.27 14.48
N PRO A 226 9.90 -13.73 15.13
CA PRO A 226 8.95 -14.63 14.48
C PRO A 226 8.25 -13.92 13.33
N TRP A 227 7.95 -14.68 12.27
CA TRP A 227 7.23 -14.18 11.10
C TRP A 227 6.28 -15.22 10.55
N ARG A 228 5.36 -14.79 9.71
CA ARG A 228 4.46 -15.65 8.96
C ARG A 228 4.25 -15.08 7.57
N ASP A 229 4.28 -15.93 6.57
CA ASP A 229 4.00 -15.53 5.19
C ASP A 229 2.62 -14.90 5.07
N ILE A 230 2.51 -13.79 4.31
CA ILE A 230 1.27 -13.01 4.19
C ILE A 230 0.14 -13.81 3.53
N ILE A 231 0.48 -14.67 2.56
CA ILE A 231 -0.51 -15.52 1.89
C ILE A 231 -1.07 -16.53 2.91
N SER A 232 -0.20 -17.20 3.66
CA SER A 232 -0.61 -18.11 4.72
C SER A 232 -1.42 -17.41 5.82
N LEU A 233 -1.11 -16.15 6.13
CA LEU A 233 -1.82 -15.37 7.15
C LEU A 233 -3.22 -14.96 6.68
N CYS A 234 -3.37 -14.59 5.42
CA CYS A 234 -4.64 -14.11 4.86
C CYS A 234 -5.62 -15.24 4.50
N TRP A 235 -5.11 -16.37 4.06
CA TRP A 235 -5.96 -17.48 3.58
C TRP A 235 -5.91 -18.72 4.45
N ASP A 236 -5.35 -18.67 5.64
CA ASP A 236 -5.25 -19.71 6.68
C ASP A 236 -5.55 -21.11 6.16
N LEU A 237 -4.72 -21.60 5.25
CA LEU A 237 -4.78 -22.97 4.75
C LEU A 237 -4.22 -23.90 5.85
N ASN A 238 -5.05 -24.23 6.84
CA ASN A 238 -4.79 -25.31 7.81
C ASN A 238 -5.09 -26.66 7.18
#